data_146286799103425897f5f3a279374c17
#
_entry.id   146286799103425897f5f3a279374c17
#
_cell.length_a   1.000
_cell.length_b   1.000
_cell.length_c   1.000
_cell.angle_alpha   90.00
_cell.angle_beta   90.00
_cell.angle_gamma   90.00
#
_symmetry.space_group_name_H-M   'P 1'
#
loop_
_entity.id
_entity.type
_entity.pdbx_description
1 polymer ?
#
loop_
_entity_poly.entity_id
_entity_poly.type
_entity_poly.pdbx_seq_one_letter_code
_entity_poly.pdbx_strand_id
1 'polypeptide(L)'
;MVKNIFSANFKNKIRTCFLRGNNVECTTCSIKLATFLPNGIPLRANAICPNCESLERTRIYWSYLLKVPGFFDTNKKVLHTAPEKVLFKLFSENKNIDYSPIDKFEVGYNYPKGTINMNILDLKFPDNHFDFILSSHVLEHIDDDIKAMKEFHRVLSPDGFAMLQVPMDITKDKTYEDFSITDPEERTKAFGQFDHVRLYELDYKERLESAGFTVEIDDFSVNLSVEEKFKFGFGEGESIYIVRKTPTN
;
A
#
# COMPACT_ATOMS: atom_id res chain seq x y z
N MET A 1 -31.74 7.87 -15.71
CA MET A 1 -30.76 7.41 -14.68
C MET A 1 -31.32 6.18 -13.96
N VAL A 2 -30.85 4.99 -14.31
CA VAL A 2 -31.24 3.76 -13.59
C VAL A 2 -30.45 3.75 -12.29
N LYS A 3 -31.12 3.97 -11.15
CA LYS A 3 -30.52 3.85 -9.82
C LYS A 3 -29.94 2.44 -9.67
N ASN A 4 -28.66 2.35 -9.24
CA ASN A 4 -27.99 1.10 -8.92
C ASN A 4 -28.75 0.36 -7.81
N ILE A 5 -29.61 -0.60 -8.20
CA ILE A 5 -30.57 -1.29 -7.32
C ILE A 5 -29.86 -2.33 -6.40
N PHE A 6 -28.61 -2.68 -6.68
CA PHE A 6 -27.87 -3.70 -5.91
C PHE A 6 -26.70 -3.11 -5.14
N SER A 7 -26.55 -3.53 -3.88
CA SER A 7 -25.36 -3.18 -3.06
C SER A 7 -24.08 -3.71 -3.71
N ALA A 8 -22.94 -3.06 -3.45
CA ALA A 8 -21.64 -3.49 -3.96
C ALA A 8 -21.35 -4.97 -3.62
N ASN A 9 -21.69 -5.40 -2.39
CA ASN A 9 -21.55 -6.80 -1.95
C ASN A 9 -22.36 -7.78 -2.79
N PHE A 10 -23.56 -7.43 -3.25
CA PHE A 10 -24.39 -8.30 -4.08
C PHE A 10 -23.81 -8.43 -5.50
N LYS A 11 -23.36 -7.32 -6.07
CA LYS A 11 -22.70 -7.32 -7.39
C LYS A 11 -21.41 -8.17 -7.37
N ASN A 12 -20.62 -8.04 -6.31
CA ASN A 12 -19.40 -8.82 -6.13
C ASN A 12 -19.68 -10.32 -6.02
N LYS A 13 -20.72 -10.72 -5.27
CA LYS A 13 -21.16 -12.13 -5.20
C LYS A 13 -21.57 -12.71 -6.55
N ILE A 14 -22.32 -11.95 -7.35
CA ILE A 14 -22.72 -12.38 -8.71
C ILE A 14 -21.49 -12.54 -9.60
N ARG A 15 -20.62 -11.53 -9.67
CA ARG A 15 -19.36 -11.57 -10.46
C ARG A 15 -18.50 -12.77 -10.07
N THR A 16 -18.32 -12.99 -8.77
CA THR A 16 -17.56 -14.11 -8.21
C THR A 16 -18.14 -15.45 -8.63
N CYS A 17 -19.47 -15.58 -8.68
CA CYS A 17 -20.13 -16.81 -9.11
C CYS A 17 -19.85 -17.13 -10.59
N PHE A 18 -19.92 -16.13 -11.47
CA PHE A 18 -19.62 -16.31 -12.90
C PHE A 18 -18.13 -16.53 -13.21
N LEU A 19 -17.23 -16.07 -12.34
CA LEU A 19 -15.80 -16.19 -12.52
C LEU A 19 -15.19 -17.38 -11.76
N ARG A 20 -15.97 -18.34 -11.31
CA ARG A 20 -15.46 -19.55 -10.64
C ARG A 20 -14.45 -20.29 -11.52
N GLY A 21 -13.36 -20.74 -10.93
CA GLY A 21 -12.29 -21.46 -11.62
C GLY A 21 -11.11 -21.68 -10.70
N ASN A 22 -9.99 -22.18 -11.23
CA ASN A 22 -8.79 -22.48 -10.45
C ASN A 22 -7.52 -21.87 -11.07
N ASN A 23 -7.66 -20.95 -12.03
CA ASN A 23 -6.51 -20.37 -12.71
C ASN A 23 -5.82 -19.29 -11.84
N VAL A 24 -6.60 -18.56 -11.04
CA VAL A 24 -6.08 -17.54 -10.13
C VAL A 24 -6.55 -17.77 -8.69
N GLU A 25 -5.75 -17.34 -7.73
CA GLU A 25 -6.00 -17.45 -6.31
C GLU A 25 -5.67 -16.13 -5.59
N CYS A 26 -6.66 -15.56 -4.90
CA CYS A 26 -6.47 -14.33 -4.17
C CYS A 26 -5.80 -14.59 -2.82
N THR A 27 -4.60 -14.05 -2.61
CA THR A 27 -3.83 -14.27 -1.37
C THR A 27 -4.46 -13.59 -0.14
N THR A 28 -5.33 -12.59 -0.32
CA THR A 28 -5.99 -11.88 0.78
C THR A 28 -7.30 -12.52 1.24
N CYS A 29 -8.05 -13.21 0.35
CA CYS A 29 -9.33 -13.82 0.71
C CYS A 29 -9.46 -15.29 0.28
N SER A 30 -8.38 -15.91 -0.20
CA SER A 30 -8.24 -17.32 -0.58
C SER A 30 -9.24 -17.83 -1.62
N ILE A 31 -9.94 -16.93 -2.33
CA ILE A 31 -10.88 -17.34 -3.37
C ILE A 31 -10.13 -17.79 -4.62
N LYS A 32 -10.63 -18.86 -5.26
CA LYS A 32 -10.13 -19.33 -6.55
C LYS A 32 -11.09 -18.98 -7.66
N LEU A 33 -10.57 -18.43 -8.74
CA LEU A 33 -11.34 -17.92 -9.87
C LEU A 33 -10.68 -18.30 -11.20
N ALA A 34 -11.42 -18.11 -12.29
CA ALA A 34 -10.88 -18.23 -13.65
C ALA A 34 -9.95 -17.05 -13.98
N THR A 35 -10.28 -15.86 -13.51
CA THR A 35 -9.47 -14.63 -13.67
C THR A 35 -9.90 -13.58 -12.64
N PHE A 36 -9.04 -12.62 -12.33
CA PHE A 36 -9.44 -11.38 -11.69
C PHE A 36 -9.97 -10.39 -12.74
N LEU A 37 -10.62 -9.33 -12.30
CA LEU A 37 -11.14 -8.28 -13.18
C LEU A 37 -10.03 -7.30 -13.57
N PRO A 38 -10.16 -6.65 -14.75
CA PRO A 38 -9.26 -5.58 -15.13
C PRO A 38 -9.49 -4.33 -14.27
N ASN A 39 -8.43 -3.54 -14.03
CA ASN A 39 -8.49 -2.28 -13.28
C ASN A 39 -7.37 -1.32 -13.67
N GLY A 40 -7.56 -0.03 -13.38
CA GLY A 40 -6.55 1.04 -13.50
C GLY A 40 -6.54 1.78 -14.84
N ILE A 41 -5.70 2.80 -14.91
CA ILE A 41 -5.40 3.60 -16.10
C ILE A 41 -3.88 3.66 -16.25
N PRO A 42 -3.28 3.05 -17.29
CA PRO A 42 -3.93 2.19 -18.28
C PRO A 42 -4.57 0.94 -17.68
N LEU A 43 -5.54 0.36 -18.42
CA LEU A 43 -6.26 -0.81 -17.94
C LEU A 43 -5.34 -2.03 -17.87
N ARG A 44 -5.16 -2.58 -16.67
CA ARG A 44 -4.37 -3.80 -16.43
C ARG A 44 -5.32 -5.00 -16.32
N ALA A 45 -5.01 -6.08 -17.04
CA ALA A 45 -5.75 -7.33 -16.92
C ALA A 45 -5.42 -8.04 -15.59
N ASN A 46 -6.32 -8.90 -15.12
CA ASN A 46 -6.11 -9.73 -13.92
C ASN A 46 -5.73 -8.93 -12.65
N ALA A 47 -6.24 -7.69 -12.51
CA ALA A 47 -5.76 -6.71 -11.53
C ALA A 47 -6.53 -6.72 -10.20
N ILE A 48 -7.87 -6.72 -10.22
CA ILE A 48 -8.70 -6.58 -9.00
C ILE A 48 -9.50 -7.84 -8.69
N CYS A 49 -9.40 -8.33 -7.46
CA CYS A 49 -10.23 -9.45 -7.01
C CYS A 49 -11.70 -9.05 -6.91
N PRO A 50 -12.63 -9.71 -7.64
CA PRO A 50 -14.06 -9.36 -7.60
C PRO A 50 -14.73 -9.65 -6.26
N ASN A 51 -14.10 -10.46 -5.38
CA ASN A 51 -14.65 -10.81 -4.07
C ASN A 51 -14.28 -9.78 -2.99
N CYS A 52 -12.98 -9.48 -2.83
CA CYS A 52 -12.51 -8.62 -1.75
C CYS A 52 -11.99 -7.25 -2.21
N GLU A 53 -11.95 -7.00 -3.51
CA GLU A 53 -11.46 -5.77 -4.13
C GLU A 53 -9.95 -5.50 -3.92
N SER A 54 -9.17 -6.52 -3.49
CA SER A 54 -7.70 -6.38 -3.41
C SER A 54 -7.10 -6.15 -4.80
N LEU A 55 -6.19 -5.21 -4.87
CA LEU A 55 -5.35 -4.92 -6.04
C LEU A 55 -4.07 -5.78 -6.02
N GLU A 56 -3.29 -5.71 -7.09
CA GLU A 56 -2.02 -6.42 -7.25
C GLU A 56 -1.11 -6.16 -6.04
N ARG A 57 -0.80 -4.88 -5.75
CA ARG A 57 0.05 -4.46 -4.63
C ARG A 57 -0.47 -4.91 -3.27
N THR A 58 -1.78 -4.83 -3.04
CA THR A 58 -2.38 -5.26 -1.77
C THR A 58 -2.14 -6.74 -1.52
N ARG A 59 -2.25 -7.58 -2.58
CA ARG A 59 -1.96 -9.01 -2.51
C ARG A 59 -0.48 -9.30 -2.30
N ILE A 60 0.41 -8.51 -2.92
CA ILE A 60 1.86 -8.60 -2.72
C ILE A 60 2.23 -8.30 -1.27
N TYR A 61 1.77 -7.18 -0.71
CA TYR A 61 2.07 -6.80 0.68
C TYR A 61 1.54 -7.82 1.69
N TRP A 62 0.31 -8.29 1.48
CA TRP A 62 -0.27 -9.33 2.32
C TRP A 62 0.53 -10.64 2.24
N SER A 63 0.93 -11.04 1.04
CA SER A 63 1.73 -12.25 0.82
C SER A 63 3.11 -12.15 1.47
N TYR A 64 3.71 -10.97 1.47
CA TYR A 64 4.96 -10.70 2.20
C TYR A 64 4.75 -10.87 3.71
N LEU A 65 3.74 -10.22 4.28
CA LEU A 65 3.47 -10.29 5.72
C LEU A 65 3.19 -11.73 6.21
N LEU A 66 2.54 -12.56 5.39
CA LEU A 66 2.32 -13.97 5.68
C LEU A 66 3.64 -14.78 5.74
N LYS A 67 4.72 -14.31 5.12
CA LYS A 67 6.04 -14.94 5.15
C LYS A 67 6.90 -14.46 6.32
N VAL A 68 6.54 -13.33 6.96
CA VAL A 68 7.27 -12.83 8.13
C VAL A 68 6.97 -13.71 9.33
N PRO A 69 7.97 -14.41 9.91
CA PRO A 69 7.74 -15.37 10.98
C PRO A 69 7.04 -14.72 12.19
N GLY A 70 5.93 -15.30 12.62
CA GLY A 70 5.21 -14.87 13.81
C GLY A 70 4.50 -13.52 13.71
N PHE A 71 4.43 -12.89 12.52
CA PHE A 71 3.83 -11.55 12.38
C PHE A 71 2.38 -11.49 12.90
N PHE A 72 1.58 -12.49 12.58
CA PHE A 72 0.18 -12.58 12.99
C PHE A 72 -0.06 -13.40 14.27
N ASP A 73 0.99 -14.05 14.80
CA ASP A 73 0.89 -14.96 15.96
C ASP A 73 1.23 -14.25 17.27
N THR A 74 1.87 -13.10 17.23
CA THR A 74 2.28 -12.29 18.39
C THR A 74 1.60 -10.93 18.36
N ASN A 75 1.42 -10.33 19.54
CA ASN A 75 0.85 -8.99 19.63
C ASN A 75 1.73 -7.97 18.90
N LYS A 76 1.12 -7.19 18.01
CA LYS A 76 1.78 -6.15 17.22
C LYS A 76 0.97 -4.87 17.25
N LYS A 77 1.64 -3.74 17.45
CA LYS A 77 1.08 -2.42 17.20
C LYS A 77 1.36 -2.03 15.75
N VAL A 78 0.30 -1.79 14.98
CA VAL A 78 0.36 -1.55 13.55
C VAL A 78 -0.19 -0.17 13.20
N LEU A 79 0.63 0.67 12.59
CA LEU A 79 0.22 1.91 11.95
C LEU A 79 -0.03 1.66 10.46
N HIS A 80 -1.17 2.12 9.94
CA HIS A 80 -1.49 2.02 8.53
C HIS A 80 -2.02 3.37 8.02
N THR A 81 -1.31 3.97 7.07
CA THR A 81 -1.71 5.26 6.48
C THR A 81 -2.53 5.03 5.22
N ALA A 82 -3.56 5.85 5.00
CA ALA A 82 -4.48 5.74 3.86
C ALA A 82 -4.98 4.29 3.63
N PRO A 83 -5.62 3.66 4.62
CA PRO A 83 -5.81 2.21 4.65
C PRO A 83 -6.73 1.69 3.55
N GLU A 84 -6.23 0.78 2.72
CA GLU A 84 -7.04 0.05 1.76
C GLU A 84 -8.06 -0.85 2.47
N LYS A 85 -9.30 -0.85 2.00
CA LYS A 85 -10.43 -1.54 2.64
C LYS A 85 -10.16 -2.99 3.03
N VAL A 86 -9.45 -3.74 2.18
CA VAL A 86 -9.20 -5.16 2.45
C VAL A 86 -8.17 -5.35 3.56
N LEU A 87 -7.07 -4.59 3.55
CA LEU A 87 -6.07 -4.65 4.61
C LEU A 87 -6.60 -4.07 5.91
N PHE A 88 -7.37 -2.97 5.85
CA PHE A 88 -8.09 -2.45 7.00
C PHE A 88 -8.91 -3.54 7.69
N LYS A 89 -9.71 -4.29 6.91
CA LYS A 89 -10.51 -5.39 7.45
C LYS A 89 -9.64 -6.48 8.06
N LEU A 90 -8.61 -6.95 7.35
CA LEU A 90 -7.75 -8.05 7.80
C LEU A 90 -6.99 -7.70 9.08
N PHE A 91 -6.44 -6.48 9.19
CA PHE A 91 -5.79 -6.03 10.42
C PHE A 91 -6.79 -5.82 11.56
N SER A 92 -7.95 -5.22 11.29
CA SER A 92 -8.98 -4.97 12.33
C SER A 92 -9.59 -6.25 12.90
N GLU A 93 -9.66 -7.34 12.11
CA GLU A 93 -10.23 -8.62 12.55
C GLU A 93 -9.20 -9.52 13.26
N ASN A 94 -7.90 -9.20 13.19
CA ASN A 94 -6.86 -9.98 13.86
C ASN A 94 -6.70 -9.54 15.31
N LYS A 95 -6.99 -10.44 16.25
CA LYS A 95 -6.95 -10.17 17.69
C LYS A 95 -5.56 -9.86 18.26
N ASN A 96 -4.50 -10.24 17.53
CA ASN A 96 -3.12 -9.98 17.92
C ASN A 96 -2.60 -8.64 17.36
N ILE A 97 -3.43 -7.89 16.62
CA ILE A 97 -3.06 -6.60 16.05
C ILE A 97 -3.75 -5.47 16.79
N ASP A 98 -2.95 -4.64 17.45
CA ASP A 98 -3.38 -3.32 17.97
C ASP A 98 -3.25 -2.33 16.79
N TYR A 99 -4.39 -2.08 16.13
CA TYR A 99 -4.45 -1.47 14.81
C TYR A 99 -4.78 0.02 14.88
N SER A 100 -3.92 0.85 14.34
CA SER A 100 -4.05 2.31 14.23
C SER A 100 -4.12 2.75 12.76
N PRO A 101 -5.31 2.66 12.11
CA PRO A 101 -5.50 3.22 10.78
C PRO A 101 -5.60 4.75 10.85
N ILE A 102 -4.81 5.45 10.05
CA ILE A 102 -4.86 6.91 9.98
C ILE A 102 -5.01 7.41 8.54
N ASP A 103 -5.64 8.56 8.38
CA ASP A 103 -5.68 9.31 7.13
C ASP A 103 -5.88 10.79 7.43
N LYS A 104 -5.45 11.66 6.54
CA LYS A 104 -5.80 13.09 6.58
C LYS A 104 -7.16 13.27 5.93
N PHE A 105 -8.19 13.55 6.74
CA PHE A 105 -9.54 13.65 6.21
C PHE A 105 -9.71 14.86 5.29
N GLU A 106 -10.20 14.61 4.10
CA GLU A 106 -10.51 15.60 3.08
C GLU A 106 -11.98 15.53 2.69
N VAL A 107 -12.52 16.69 2.28
CA VAL A 107 -13.92 16.81 1.88
C VAL A 107 -14.18 15.99 0.61
N GLY A 108 -15.23 15.18 0.63
CA GLY A 108 -15.62 14.33 -0.52
C GLY A 108 -15.10 12.91 -0.47
N TYR A 109 -14.23 12.56 0.48
CA TYR A 109 -13.73 11.20 0.65
C TYR A 109 -14.46 10.47 1.77
N ASN A 110 -14.53 9.13 1.64
CA ASN A 110 -15.13 8.24 2.64
C ASN A 110 -14.05 7.32 3.21
N TYR A 111 -13.92 7.35 4.52
CA TYR A 111 -12.93 6.57 5.27
C TYR A 111 -13.57 5.38 5.98
N PRO A 112 -12.90 4.24 6.10
CA PRO A 112 -13.38 3.13 6.92
C PRO A 112 -13.67 3.60 8.35
N LYS A 113 -14.77 3.11 8.94
CA LYS A 113 -15.14 3.49 10.30
C LYS A 113 -14.06 3.04 11.28
N GLY A 114 -13.50 3.97 12.04
CA GLY A 114 -12.39 3.74 12.97
C GLY A 114 -11.06 4.29 12.47
N THR A 115 -10.99 4.79 11.21
CA THR A 115 -9.83 5.57 10.75
C THR A 115 -9.72 6.85 11.56
N ILE A 116 -8.52 7.17 12.01
CA ILE A 116 -8.20 8.35 12.83
C ILE A 116 -7.79 9.49 11.89
N ASN A 117 -8.41 10.66 12.03
CA ASN A 117 -7.97 11.84 11.29
C ASN A 117 -6.63 12.33 11.83
N MET A 118 -5.56 12.17 11.05
CA MET A 118 -4.19 12.50 11.48
C MET A 118 -3.31 12.84 10.29
N ASN A 119 -2.43 13.85 10.47
CA ASN A 119 -1.43 14.22 9.48
C ASN A 119 -0.13 13.46 9.74
N ILE A 120 0.43 12.81 8.72
CA ILE A 120 1.70 12.07 8.82
C ILE A 120 2.92 12.96 9.04
N LEU A 121 2.79 14.29 8.84
CA LEU A 121 3.81 15.28 9.16
C LEU A 121 3.91 15.61 10.66
N ASP A 122 2.96 15.13 11.48
CA ASP A 122 2.86 15.41 12.92
C ASP A 122 2.05 14.29 13.60
N LEU A 123 2.66 13.11 13.72
CA LEU A 123 2.03 11.93 14.30
C LEU A 123 1.89 12.10 15.82
N LYS A 124 0.68 12.02 16.34
CA LYS A 124 0.37 12.15 17.79
C LYS A 124 0.57 10.84 18.54
N PHE A 125 1.57 10.05 18.16
CA PHE A 125 1.99 8.83 18.84
C PHE A 125 3.35 9.03 19.52
N PRO A 126 3.63 8.29 20.62
CA PRO A 126 4.94 8.31 21.25
C PRO A 126 6.05 7.80 20.33
N ASP A 127 7.28 8.13 20.66
CA ASP A 127 8.45 7.52 20.02
C ASP A 127 8.47 6.01 20.27
N ASN A 128 8.98 5.23 19.31
CA ASN A 128 9.18 3.79 19.44
C ASN A 128 7.89 3.02 19.78
N HIS A 129 6.77 3.41 19.19
CA HIS A 129 5.44 2.89 19.55
C HIS A 129 4.99 1.71 18.69
N PHE A 130 5.30 1.69 17.40
CA PHE A 130 4.77 0.70 16.46
C PHE A 130 5.79 -0.37 16.11
N ASP A 131 5.33 -1.63 16.08
CA ASP A 131 6.11 -2.77 15.62
C ASP A 131 6.12 -2.87 14.09
N PHE A 132 5.07 -2.35 13.45
CA PHE A 132 4.96 -2.33 12.00
C PHE A 132 4.24 -1.05 11.51
N ILE A 133 4.75 -0.48 10.42
CA ILE A 133 4.11 0.64 9.71
C ILE A 133 3.90 0.24 8.25
N LEU A 134 2.68 0.43 7.75
CA LEU A 134 2.36 0.33 6.33
C LEU A 134 1.95 1.70 5.79
N SER A 135 2.73 2.22 4.85
CA SER A 135 2.39 3.39 4.06
C SER A 135 2.56 3.07 2.59
N SER A 136 1.46 3.11 1.84
CA SER A 136 1.44 2.72 0.44
C SER A 136 0.75 3.79 -0.38
N HIS A 137 1.47 4.37 -1.33
CA HIS A 137 0.96 5.43 -2.21
C HIS A 137 0.41 6.64 -1.43
N VAL A 138 1.25 7.19 -0.56
CA VAL A 138 0.94 8.37 0.27
C VAL A 138 2.01 9.45 0.13
N LEU A 139 3.29 9.08 0.12
CA LEU A 139 4.40 10.04 0.17
C LEU A 139 4.49 10.90 -1.09
N GLU A 140 4.02 10.43 -2.23
CA GLU A 140 3.95 11.18 -3.48
C GLU A 140 2.98 12.37 -3.44
N HIS A 141 2.07 12.40 -2.46
CA HIS A 141 1.11 13.48 -2.25
C HIS A 141 1.58 14.51 -1.19
N ILE A 142 2.72 14.26 -0.53
CA ILE A 142 3.17 15.03 0.64
C ILE A 142 4.31 15.97 0.24
N ASP A 143 4.14 17.27 0.43
CA ASP A 143 5.16 18.26 0.05
C ASP A 143 6.51 18.00 0.76
N ASP A 144 6.51 17.72 2.06
CA ASP A 144 7.71 17.41 2.85
C ASP A 144 7.74 15.92 3.22
N ASP A 145 8.08 15.08 2.24
CA ASP A 145 8.15 13.62 2.41
C ASP A 145 9.26 13.20 3.39
N ILE A 146 10.38 13.92 3.42
CA ILE A 146 11.46 13.64 4.37
C ILE A 146 11.00 13.85 5.81
N LYS A 147 10.18 14.87 6.08
CA LYS A 147 9.59 15.07 7.39
C LYS A 147 8.62 13.96 7.75
N ALA A 148 7.78 13.51 6.80
CA ALA A 148 6.89 12.37 7.00
C ALA A 148 7.68 11.07 7.29
N MET A 149 8.75 10.81 6.54
CA MET A 149 9.64 9.67 6.77
C MET A 149 10.30 9.74 8.15
N LYS A 150 10.74 10.93 8.61
CA LYS A 150 11.27 11.13 9.96
C LYS A 150 10.25 10.89 11.06
N GLU A 151 8.99 11.25 10.85
CA GLU A 151 7.89 10.93 11.78
C GLU A 151 7.64 9.41 11.82
N PHE A 152 7.63 8.72 10.68
CA PHE A 152 7.58 7.25 10.67
C PHE A 152 8.77 6.63 11.38
N HIS A 153 9.98 7.14 11.16
CA HIS A 153 11.18 6.70 11.88
C HIS A 153 11.02 6.91 13.39
N ARG A 154 10.55 8.07 13.83
CA ARG A 154 10.38 8.41 15.25
C ARG A 154 9.44 7.41 15.96
N VAL A 155 8.26 7.14 15.35
CA VAL A 155 7.24 6.30 15.98
C VAL A 155 7.47 4.79 15.78
N LEU A 156 8.34 4.37 14.87
CA LEU A 156 8.72 2.96 14.68
C LEU A 156 9.54 2.48 15.88
N SER A 157 9.28 1.28 16.39
CA SER A 157 10.08 0.68 17.45
C SER A 157 11.47 0.24 16.94
N PRO A 158 12.49 0.12 17.81
CA PRO A 158 13.84 -0.30 17.39
C PRO A 158 13.87 -1.65 16.67
N ASP A 159 13.04 -2.60 17.14
CA ASP A 159 12.94 -3.95 16.55
C ASP A 159 11.84 -4.05 15.48
N GLY A 160 11.16 -2.93 15.20
CA GLY A 160 10.09 -2.84 14.22
C GLY A 160 10.60 -2.73 12.80
N PHE A 161 9.67 -2.83 11.84
CA PHE A 161 9.93 -2.51 10.45
C PHE A 161 8.77 -1.76 9.82
N ALA A 162 9.03 -1.05 8.72
CA ALA A 162 7.99 -0.44 7.94
C ALA A 162 8.07 -0.88 6.47
N MET A 163 6.93 -0.93 5.82
CA MET A 163 6.80 -1.01 4.37
C MET A 163 6.36 0.36 3.88
N LEU A 164 7.28 1.07 3.21
CA LEU A 164 7.04 2.41 2.67
C LEU A 164 7.09 2.33 1.15
N GLN A 165 5.90 2.30 0.54
CA GLN A 165 5.75 2.06 -0.89
C GLN A 165 5.24 3.29 -1.61
N VAL A 166 5.83 3.57 -2.77
CA VAL A 166 5.49 4.69 -3.65
C VAL A 166 5.47 4.22 -5.09
N PRO A 167 4.71 4.87 -5.99
CA PRO A 167 4.87 4.63 -7.42
C PRO A 167 6.24 5.14 -7.88
N MET A 168 6.96 4.33 -8.63
CA MET A 168 8.31 4.67 -9.08
C MET A 168 8.43 4.60 -10.61
N ASP A 169 9.18 5.53 -11.18
CA ASP A 169 9.73 5.42 -12.53
C ASP A 169 11.19 4.99 -12.42
N ILE A 170 11.46 3.72 -12.67
CA ILE A 170 12.82 3.14 -12.56
C ILE A 170 13.71 3.46 -13.77
N THR A 171 13.26 4.31 -14.68
CA THR A 171 14.02 4.66 -15.89
C THR A 171 15.00 5.82 -15.69
N LYS A 172 14.92 6.49 -14.54
CA LYS A 172 15.76 7.64 -14.20
C LYS A 172 16.36 7.49 -12.81
N ASP A 173 17.38 8.30 -12.53
CA ASP A 173 18.20 8.18 -11.32
C ASP A 173 17.70 9.03 -10.14
N LYS A 174 16.96 10.13 -10.42
CA LYS A 174 16.59 11.10 -9.39
C LYS A 174 15.14 11.46 -9.43
N THR A 175 14.49 11.39 -8.30
CA THR A 175 13.12 11.85 -8.06
C THR A 175 12.88 13.22 -8.66
N TYR A 176 11.89 13.30 -9.53
CA TYR A 176 11.45 14.56 -10.11
C TYR A 176 10.37 15.18 -9.22
N GLU A 177 10.64 16.39 -8.73
CA GLU A 177 9.68 17.19 -7.96
C GLU A 177 9.72 18.65 -8.41
N ASP A 178 8.56 19.26 -8.56
CA ASP A 178 8.41 20.69 -8.91
C ASP A 178 7.14 21.24 -8.26
N PHE A 179 7.30 21.92 -7.15
CA PHE A 179 6.20 22.52 -6.39
C PHE A 179 5.56 23.75 -7.05
N SER A 180 6.14 24.27 -8.14
CA SER A 180 5.52 25.33 -8.94
C SER A 180 4.37 24.82 -9.79
N ILE A 181 4.34 23.51 -10.10
CA ILE A 181 3.26 22.86 -10.84
C ILE A 181 2.08 22.67 -9.91
N THR A 182 1.05 23.50 -10.03
CA THR A 182 -0.15 23.45 -9.18
C THR A 182 -1.42 23.06 -9.94
N ASP A 183 -1.40 23.17 -11.26
CA ASP A 183 -2.52 22.76 -12.12
C ASP A 183 -2.66 21.23 -12.17
N PRO A 184 -3.87 20.67 -11.96
CA PRO A 184 -4.10 19.22 -11.92
C PRO A 184 -3.75 18.48 -13.23
N GLU A 185 -3.97 19.11 -14.40
CA GLU A 185 -3.64 18.47 -15.68
C GLU A 185 -2.12 18.48 -15.91
N GLU A 186 -1.44 19.54 -15.50
CA GLU A 186 0.03 19.62 -15.55
C GLU A 186 0.67 18.63 -14.58
N ARG A 187 0.16 18.48 -13.35
CA ARG A 187 0.57 17.43 -12.41
C ARG A 187 0.40 16.04 -13.00
N THR A 188 -0.72 15.76 -13.65
CA THR A 188 -0.95 14.47 -14.29
C THR A 188 0.10 14.17 -15.38
N LYS A 189 0.51 15.19 -16.14
CA LYS A 189 1.57 15.04 -17.17
C LYS A 189 2.95 14.86 -16.56
N ALA A 190 3.25 15.60 -15.49
CA ALA A 190 4.55 15.63 -14.85
C ALA A 190 4.78 14.42 -13.92
N PHE A 191 3.77 14.03 -13.15
CA PHE A 191 3.89 13.08 -12.04
C PHE A 191 2.96 11.87 -12.17
N GLY A 192 2.16 11.77 -13.25
CA GLY A 192 1.29 10.63 -13.51
C GLY A 192 -0.10 10.70 -12.89
N GLN A 193 -0.35 11.62 -11.91
CA GLN A 193 -1.65 11.81 -11.27
C GLN A 193 -1.86 13.29 -10.88
N PHE A 194 -3.12 13.71 -10.84
CA PHE A 194 -3.52 15.13 -10.67
C PHE A 194 -3.17 15.74 -9.29
N ASP A 195 -2.95 14.92 -8.28
CA ASP A 195 -2.66 15.31 -6.89
C ASP A 195 -1.26 14.86 -6.42
N HIS A 196 -0.46 14.25 -7.30
CA HIS A 196 0.95 14.00 -7.02
C HIS A 196 1.75 15.30 -7.06
N VAL A 197 2.78 15.39 -6.24
CA VAL A 197 3.72 16.53 -6.19
C VAL A 197 5.13 16.11 -6.60
N ARG A 198 5.34 14.80 -6.79
CA ARG A 198 6.59 14.20 -7.28
C ARG A 198 6.37 12.87 -7.96
N LEU A 199 7.37 12.48 -8.75
CA LEU A 199 7.55 11.14 -9.29
C LEU A 199 8.84 10.57 -8.73
N TYR A 200 8.73 9.54 -7.88
CA TYR A 200 9.89 8.87 -7.31
C TYR A 200 10.64 8.05 -8.35
N GLU A 201 11.95 8.00 -8.19
CA GLU A 201 12.88 7.32 -9.08
C GLU A 201 13.91 6.50 -8.25
N LEU A 202 15.04 6.10 -8.86
CA LEU A 202 15.98 5.17 -8.22
C LEU A 202 16.59 5.68 -6.91
N ASP A 203 16.62 7.01 -6.69
CA ASP A 203 17.11 7.64 -5.44
C ASP A 203 16.12 7.54 -4.26
N TYR A 204 15.00 6.84 -4.41
CA TYR A 204 14.03 6.68 -3.31
C TYR A 204 14.67 5.99 -2.09
N LYS A 205 15.57 5.04 -2.32
CA LYS A 205 16.34 4.39 -1.25
C LYS A 205 17.14 5.40 -0.44
N GLU A 206 17.91 6.27 -1.11
CA GLU A 206 18.74 7.31 -0.49
C GLU A 206 17.87 8.32 0.28
N ARG A 207 16.67 8.63 -0.21
CA ARG A 207 15.72 9.49 0.51
C ARG A 207 15.27 8.85 1.83
N LEU A 208 14.94 7.57 1.84
CA LEU A 208 14.61 6.81 3.05
C LEU A 208 15.81 6.76 4.02
N GLU A 209 17.02 6.50 3.53
CA GLU A 209 18.24 6.47 4.33
C GLU A 209 18.55 7.85 4.94
N SER A 210 18.27 8.96 4.23
CA SER A 210 18.42 10.32 4.74
C SER A 210 17.49 10.64 5.91
N ALA A 211 16.39 9.91 6.04
CA ALA A 211 15.47 10.03 7.17
C ALA A 211 15.89 9.17 8.40
N GLY A 212 16.98 8.41 8.30
CA GLY A 212 17.56 7.61 9.40
C GLY A 212 17.26 6.11 9.30
N PHE A 213 16.72 5.64 8.20
CA PHE A 213 16.43 4.22 8.00
C PHE A 213 17.62 3.44 7.41
N THR A 214 17.67 2.16 7.72
CA THR A 214 18.32 1.16 6.88
C THR A 214 17.27 0.56 5.96
N VAL A 215 17.59 0.45 4.67
CA VAL A 215 16.64 0.02 3.63
C VAL A 215 17.03 -1.35 3.07
N GLU A 216 16.07 -2.27 3.10
CA GLU A 216 16.11 -3.56 2.42
C GLU A 216 15.07 -3.54 1.29
N ILE A 217 15.44 -4.06 0.11
CA ILE A 217 14.52 -4.19 -1.02
C ILE A 217 14.28 -5.67 -1.25
N ASP A 218 13.01 -6.10 -1.12
CA ASP A 218 12.61 -7.49 -1.35
C ASP A 218 11.89 -7.61 -2.70
N ASP A 219 12.51 -8.32 -3.63
CA ASP A 219 12.05 -8.54 -4.99
C ASP A 219 11.29 -9.88 -5.16
N PHE A 220 10.74 -10.46 -4.07
CA PHE A 220 10.14 -11.78 -4.16
C PHE A 220 9.06 -11.86 -5.24
N SER A 221 8.22 -10.82 -5.35
CA SER A 221 7.12 -10.82 -6.33
C SER A 221 7.59 -10.56 -7.76
N VAL A 222 8.69 -9.80 -7.92
CA VAL A 222 9.35 -9.54 -9.21
C VAL A 222 10.00 -10.82 -9.74
N ASN A 223 10.58 -11.63 -8.86
CA ASN A 223 11.33 -12.84 -9.19
C ASN A 223 10.46 -14.09 -9.39
N LEU A 224 9.14 -14.00 -9.19
CA LEU A 224 8.23 -15.11 -9.49
C LEU A 224 8.14 -15.37 -10.99
N SER A 225 7.83 -16.62 -11.36
CA SER A 225 7.51 -16.96 -12.75
C SER A 225 6.28 -16.23 -13.27
N VAL A 226 6.15 -16.11 -14.59
CA VAL A 226 4.97 -15.49 -15.23
C VAL A 226 3.68 -16.20 -14.80
N GLU A 227 3.72 -17.53 -14.69
CA GLU A 227 2.59 -18.36 -14.26
C GLU A 227 2.19 -18.07 -12.81
N GLU A 228 3.15 -17.90 -11.91
CA GLU A 228 2.89 -17.57 -10.50
C GLU A 228 2.36 -16.15 -10.35
N LYS A 229 2.96 -15.17 -11.05
CA LYS A 229 2.46 -13.79 -11.10
C LYS A 229 1.01 -13.75 -11.59
N PHE A 230 0.70 -14.47 -12.66
CA PHE A 230 -0.66 -14.58 -13.17
C PHE A 230 -1.59 -15.23 -12.14
N LYS A 231 -1.18 -16.36 -11.56
CA LYS A 231 -1.95 -17.13 -10.57
C LYS A 231 -2.36 -16.27 -9.37
N PHE A 232 -1.44 -15.48 -8.84
CA PHE A 232 -1.72 -14.64 -7.68
C PHE A 232 -2.18 -13.22 -8.06
N GLY A 233 -2.21 -12.91 -9.35
CA GLY A 233 -2.58 -11.59 -9.88
C GLY A 233 -1.66 -10.49 -9.37
N PHE A 234 -0.35 -10.72 -9.41
CA PHE A 234 0.67 -9.76 -8.96
C PHE A 234 1.10 -8.78 -10.06
N GLY A 235 0.49 -8.86 -11.26
CA GLY A 235 0.93 -8.07 -12.40
C GLY A 235 2.37 -8.41 -12.79
N GLU A 236 3.22 -7.40 -12.98
CA GLU A 236 4.66 -7.60 -13.23
C GLU A 236 5.46 -7.89 -11.95
N GLY A 237 4.82 -7.80 -10.80
CA GLY A 237 5.47 -7.79 -9.49
C GLY A 237 5.86 -6.37 -9.08
N GLU A 238 6.24 -6.23 -7.83
CA GLU A 238 6.65 -4.95 -7.22
C GLU A 238 7.73 -5.22 -6.19
N SER A 239 8.81 -4.43 -6.24
CA SER A 239 9.85 -4.41 -5.21
C SER A 239 9.28 -3.83 -3.92
N ILE A 240 9.48 -4.51 -2.80
CA ILE A 240 9.02 -4.02 -1.49
C ILE A 240 10.16 -3.31 -0.78
N TYR A 241 9.96 -2.04 -0.48
CA TYR A 241 10.87 -1.24 0.32
C TYR A 241 10.57 -1.44 1.80
N ILE A 242 11.45 -2.20 2.47
CA ILE A 242 11.38 -2.51 3.88
C ILE A 242 12.42 -1.67 4.60
N VAL A 243 11.97 -0.92 5.59
CA VAL A 243 12.86 -0.03 6.33
C VAL A 243 12.86 -0.38 7.82
N ARG A 244 14.01 -0.22 8.46
CA ARG A 244 14.22 -0.41 9.90
C ARG A 244 14.99 0.78 10.46
N LYS A 245 14.91 1.00 11.76
CA LYS A 245 15.82 1.97 12.39
C LYS A 245 17.26 1.52 12.23
N THR A 246 18.12 2.44 11.85
CA THR A 246 19.56 2.17 11.88
C THR A 246 19.97 1.91 13.32
N PRO A 247 20.66 0.78 13.63
CA PRO A 247 21.13 0.51 14.97
C PRO A 247 22.00 1.68 15.49
N THR A 248 21.65 2.21 16.65
CA THR A 248 22.54 3.17 17.35
C THR A 248 23.67 2.37 18.01
N ASN A 249 24.89 2.60 17.54
CA ASN A 249 26.11 2.05 18.18
C ASN A 249 26.27 2.55 19.62
#